data_877978f7c23cd1216c3ec970e1e8195e
#
_entry.id   877978f7c23cd1216c3ec970e1e8195e
#
_cell.length_a   1.000
_cell.length_b   1.000
_cell.length_c   1.000
_cell.angle_alpha   90.00
_cell.angle_beta   90.00
_cell.angle_gamma   90.00
#
_symmetry.space_group_name_H-M   'P 1'
#
loop_
_entity.id
_entity.type
_entity.pdbx_description
1 polymer ?
#
loop_
_entity_poly.entity_id
_entity_poly.type
_entity_poly.pdbx_seq_one_letter_code
_entity_poly.pdbx_strand_id
1 'polypeptide(L)'
;MVLATACSDRMTSSDDRWGRGGELIAMSGGEGGARYACVTCHGPRGEGNGFDAPRLAGLPAGYLQKQMEDYAAGLRAHEVMRDAARFLDSHERVRVANHYAALPPQALSPATEEAIAAATPGLYASACQQCHGVEGVGTVNGPPLNAQPAFYLTQQLQDWQVSKRRNDGNHVMLKMAQQLKPAEVRQLSLYLARIPPRPVPLDR
;
A
#
# COMPACT_ATOMS: atom_id res chain seq x y z
N MET A 1 7.63 21.75 -56.32
CA MET A 1 7.12 22.37 -55.09
C MET A 1 6.67 21.22 -54.17
N VAL A 2 7.57 20.77 -53.31
CA VAL A 2 7.32 19.63 -52.42
C VAL A 2 6.91 20.18 -51.06
N LEU A 3 5.65 19.92 -50.67
CA LEU A 3 5.13 20.26 -49.36
C LEU A 3 5.68 19.26 -48.34
N ALA A 4 6.59 19.71 -47.50
CA ALA A 4 7.02 18.97 -46.33
C ALA A 4 5.90 18.99 -45.27
N THR A 5 5.27 17.84 -45.07
CA THR A 5 4.34 17.64 -43.95
C THR A 5 5.16 17.53 -42.66
N ALA A 6 5.14 18.57 -41.84
CA ALA A 6 5.72 18.53 -40.51
C ALA A 6 4.90 17.59 -39.65
N CYS A 7 5.49 16.45 -39.21
CA CYS A 7 4.99 15.67 -38.08
C CYS A 7 5.05 16.56 -36.85
N SER A 8 3.90 17.05 -36.40
CA SER A 8 3.81 17.66 -35.09
C SER A 8 3.86 16.53 -34.03
N ASP A 9 5.03 16.28 -33.49
CA ASP A 9 5.15 15.55 -32.22
C ASP A 9 4.35 16.31 -31.17
N ARG A 10 3.14 15.84 -30.90
CA ARG A 10 2.44 16.23 -29.68
C ARG A 10 3.30 15.76 -28.51
N MET A 11 4.02 16.69 -27.91
CA MET A 11 4.63 16.45 -26.59
C MET A 11 3.49 16.08 -25.64
N THR A 12 3.38 14.78 -25.37
CA THR A 12 2.52 14.30 -24.28
C THR A 12 2.98 14.98 -22.99
N SER A 13 2.03 15.44 -22.18
CA SER A 13 2.35 16.08 -20.90
C SER A 13 3.24 15.18 -20.05
N SER A 14 4.08 15.77 -19.20
CA SER A 14 4.96 15.01 -18.31
C SER A 14 4.20 13.98 -17.47
N ASP A 15 2.95 14.31 -17.08
CA ASP A 15 2.07 13.47 -16.28
C ASP A 15 1.66 12.15 -16.99
N ASP A 16 1.38 12.22 -18.29
CA ASP A 16 1.03 11.04 -19.10
C ASP A 16 2.19 10.04 -19.25
N ARG A 17 3.44 10.53 -19.23
CA ARG A 17 4.62 9.68 -19.30
C ARG A 17 4.87 8.93 -17.98
N TRP A 18 4.62 9.59 -16.86
CA TRP A 18 4.82 8.98 -15.53
C TRP A 18 3.77 7.89 -15.23
N GLY A 19 2.49 8.13 -15.54
CA GLY A 19 1.41 7.17 -15.33
C GLY A 19 1.57 5.89 -16.16
N ARG A 20 1.75 6.04 -17.48
CA ARG A 20 1.91 4.88 -18.39
C ARG A 20 3.14 4.04 -18.09
N GLY A 21 4.26 4.66 -17.72
CA GLY A 21 5.46 3.93 -17.34
C GLY A 21 5.26 3.09 -16.09
N GLY A 22 4.53 3.60 -15.10
CA GLY A 22 4.22 2.88 -13.85
C GLY A 22 3.31 1.67 -14.08
N GLU A 23 2.27 1.82 -14.89
CA GLU A 23 1.38 0.73 -15.28
C GLU A 23 2.15 -0.39 -16.00
N LEU A 24 2.95 -0.04 -17.00
CA LEU A 24 3.74 -1.03 -17.73
C LEU A 24 4.67 -1.81 -16.83
N ILE A 25 5.35 -1.15 -15.89
CA ILE A 25 6.21 -1.80 -14.90
C ILE A 25 5.38 -2.71 -13.98
N ALA A 26 4.23 -2.24 -13.50
CA ALA A 26 3.36 -3.02 -12.63
C ALA A 26 2.88 -4.31 -13.32
N MET A 27 2.63 -4.29 -14.63
CA MET A 27 2.18 -5.43 -15.43
C MET A 27 3.32 -6.36 -15.85
N SER A 28 4.53 -5.83 -16.10
CA SER A 28 5.65 -6.59 -16.64
C SER A 28 6.69 -7.04 -15.60
N GLY A 29 6.74 -6.36 -14.44
CA GLY A 29 7.78 -6.55 -13.44
C GLY A 29 9.11 -5.83 -13.75
N GLY A 30 9.13 -4.96 -14.75
CA GLY A 30 10.36 -4.26 -15.18
C GLY A 30 11.47 -5.23 -15.56
N GLU A 31 12.71 -4.96 -15.13
CA GLU A 31 13.86 -5.86 -15.37
C GLU A 31 13.73 -7.20 -14.66
N GLY A 32 12.95 -7.30 -13.58
CA GLY A 32 12.66 -8.55 -12.88
C GLY A 32 11.79 -9.53 -13.67
N GLY A 33 11.12 -9.05 -14.74
CA GLY A 33 10.25 -9.81 -15.60
C GLY A 33 8.94 -10.24 -14.94
N ALA A 34 8.14 -11.01 -15.66
CA ALA A 34 6.78 -11.38 -15.28
C ALA A 34 6.65 -12.05 -13.89
N ARG A 35 7.71 -12.69 -13.40
CA ARG A 35 7.74 -13.27 -12.05
C ARG A 35 7.54 -12.20 -10.97
N TYR A 36 7.99 -10.98 -11.22
CA TYR A 36 7.91 -9.85 -10.29
C TYR A 36 6.90 -8.78 -10.73
N ALA A 37 6.02 -9.13 -11.68
CA ALA A 37 4.91 -8.27 -12.03
C ALA A 37 4.02 -8.03 -10.79
N CYS A 38 3.83 -6.78 -10.41
CA CYS A 38 3.10 -6.39 -9.20
C CYS A 38 1.66 -6.94 -9.20
N VAL A 39 1.03 -6.92 -10.40
CA VAL A 39 -0.35 -7.38 -10.60
C VAL A 39 -0.55 -8.87 -10.25
N THR A 40 0.50 -9.69 -10.32
CA THR A 40 0.41 -11.13 -10.03
C THR A 40 -0.02 -11.40 -8.58
N CYS A 41 0.44 -10.59 -7.64
CA CYS A 41 0.12 -10.73 -6.22
C CYS A 41 -0.88 -9.67 -5.75
N HIS A 42 -0.71 -8.42 -6.20
CA HIS A 42 -1.51 -7.28 -5.74
C HIS A 42 -2.81 -7.07 -6.54
N GLY A 43 -3.09 -7.92 -7.53
CA GLY A 43 -4.25 -7.82 -8.40
C GLY A 43 -4.10 -6.76 -9.52
N PRO A 44 -4.84 -6.93 -10.63
CA PRO A 44 -4.71 -6.07 -11.82
C PRO A 44 -5.11 -4.60 -11.58
N ARG A 45 -5.89 -4.33 -10.54
CA ARG A 45 -6.30 -2.99 -10.13
C ARG A 45 -5.66 -2.57 -8.80
N GLY A 46 -4.68 -3.32 -8.31
CA GLY A 46 -4.05 -3.07 -7.02
C GLY A 46 -4.96 -3.30 -5.81
N GLU A 47 -5.98 -4.14 -5.97
CA GLU A 47 -6.95 -4.49 -4.93
C GLU A 47 -6.39 -5.42 -3.85
N GLY A 48 -5.25 -6.04 -4.09
CA GLY A 48 -4.67 -7.10 -3.26
C GLY A 48 -5.23 -8.48 -3.62
N ASN A 49 -4.87 -9.51 -2.84
CA ASN A 49 -5.36 -10.88 -3.02
C ASN A 49 -6.33 -11.35 -1.91
N GLY A 50 -6.72 -10.46 -1.00
CA GLY A 50 -7.61 -10.77 0.13
C GLY A 50 -6.94 -11.53 1.26
N PHE A 51 -5.68 -11.89 1.15
CA PHE A 51 -4.94 -12.65 2.14
C PHE A 51 -3.66 -11.92 2.59
N ASP A 52 -2.54 -12.15 1.96
CA ASP A 52 -1.22 -11.67 2.38
C ASP A 52 -0.68 -10.52 1.53
N ALA A 53 -1.11 -10.40 0.27
CA ALA A 53 -0.77 -9.26 -0.56
C ALA A 53 -1.76 -8.10 -0.33
N PRO A 54 -1.28 -6.94 0.15
CA PRO A 54 -2.13 -5.81 0.48
C PRO A 54 -2.70 -5.12 -0.75
N ARG A 55 -3.82 -4.40 -0.53
CA ARG A 55 -4.29 -3.40 -1.46
C ARG A 55 -3.24 -2.28 -1.61
N LEU A 56 -2.94 -1.92 -2.84
CA LEU A 56 -2.06 -0.78 -3.19
C LEU A 56 -2.85 0.41 -3.71
N ALA A 57 -3.96 0.14 -4.42
CA ALA A 57 -4.80 1.17 -5.03
C ALA A 57 -5.26 2.22 -4.01
N GLY A 58 -5.05 3.50 -4.35
CA GLY A 58 -5.43 4.64 -3.53
C GLY A 58 -4.58 4.85 -2.28
N LEU A 59 -3.47 4.13 -2.09
CA LEU A 59 -2.51 4.45 -1.04
C LEU A 59 -1.63 5.63 -1.47
N PRO A 60 -1.18 6.49 -0.54
CA PRO A 60 -0.34 7.63 -0.86
C PRO A 60 0.95 7.22 -1.59
N ALA A 61 1.28 7.91 -2.68
CA ALA A 61 2.46 7.59 -3.51
C ALA A 61 3.76 7.60 -2.69
N GLY A 62 3.96 8.60 -1.84
CA GLY A 62 5.15 8.68 -0.98
C GLY A 62 5.25 7.51 0.01
N TYR A 63 4.11 7.01 0.52
CA TYR A 63 4.09 5.82 1.34
C TYR A 63 4.49 4.58 0.53
N LEU A 64 3.91 4.38 -0.66
CA LEU A 64 4.22 3.24 -1.52
C LEU A 64 5.69 3.23 -1.95
N GLN A 65 6.21 4.39 -2.37
CA GLN A 65 7.63 4.55 -2.70
C GLN A 65 8.52 4.18 -1.52
N LYS A 66 8.26 4.78 -0.35
CA LYS A 66 9.03 4.47 0.87
C LYS A 66 9.02 2.98 1.19
N GLN A 67 7.88 2.30 1.06
CA GLN A 67 7.83 0.86 1.33
C GLN A 67 8.71 0.05 0.36
N MET A 68 8.72 0.38 -0.92
CA MET A 68 9.59 -0.29 -1.90
C MET A 68 11.08 -0.02 -1.59
N GLU A 69 11.44 1.20 -1.22
CA GLU A 69 12.80 1.54 -0.80
C GLU A 69 13.22 0.77 0.46
N ASP A 70 12.34 0.68 1.45
CA ASP A 70 12.59 -0.05 2.69
C ASP A 70 12.76 -1.58 2.45
N TYR A 71 12.00 -2.15 1.52
CA TYR A 71 12.19 -3.54 1.11
C TYR A 71 13.54 -3.73 0.40
N ALA A 72 13.88 -2.87 -0.56
CA ALA A 72 15.13 -2.94 -1.29
C ALA A 72 16.35 -2.80 -0.38
N ALA A 73 16.26 -1.95 0.65
CA ALA A 73 17.30 -1.71 1.65
C ALA A 73 17.33 -2.77 2.78
N GLY A 74 16.31 -3.66 2.87
CA GLY A 74 16.19 -4.66 3.93
C GLY A 74 15.69 -4.12 5.28
N LEU A 75 15.21 -2.86 5.33
CA LEU A 75 14.61 -2.26 6.54
C LEU A 75 13.23 -2.85 6.84
N ARG A 76 12.57 -3.39 5.81
CA ARG A 76 11.33 -4.15 5.89
C ARG A 76 11.55 -5.55 5.33
N ALA A 77 11.46 -6.55 6.18
CA ALA A 77 11.77 -7.92 5.80
C ALA A 77 10.59 -8.57 5.05
N HIS A 78 10.81 -8.93 3.79
CA HIS A 78 9.92 -9.76 2.96
C HIS A 78 10.68 -10.14 1.69
N GLU A 79 10.97 -11.42 1.50
CA GLU A 79 11.89 -11.89 0.45
C GLU A 79 11.40 -11.48 -0.95
N VAL A 80 10.17 -11.84 -1.31
CA VAL A 80 9.62 -11.53 -2.64
C VAL A 80 9.59 -10.02 -2.90
N MET A 81 9.14 -9.21 -1.92
CA MET A 81 9.09 -7.76 -2.09
C MET A 81 10.47 -7.12 -2.13
N ARG A 82 11.45 -7.66 -1.39
CA ARG A 82 12.84 -7.21 -1.47
C ARG A 82 13.37 -7.38 -2.88
N ASP A 83 13.18 -8.58 -3.45
CA ASP A 83 13.69 -8.89 -4.77
C ASP A 83 12.97 -8.07 -5.85
N ALA A 84 11.64 -8.01 -5.82
CA ALA A 84 10.86 -7.16 -6.73
C ALA A 84 11.30 -5.68 -6.66
N ALA A 85 11.51 -5.14 -5.45
CA ALA A 85 11.92 -3.76 -5.29
C ALA A 85 13.37 -3.50 -5.75
N ARG A 86 14.26 -4.48 -5.69
CA ARG A 86 15.64 -4.35 -6.14
C ARG A 86 15.80 -4.36 -7.66
N PHE A 87 14.87 -4.98 -8.39
CA PHE A 87 14.84 -4.91 -9.85
C PHE A 87 14.37 -3.55 -10.38
N LEU A 88 13.83 -2.70 -9.52
CA LEU A 88 13.39 -1.35 -9.88
C LEU A 88 14.41 -0.31 -9.43
N ASP A 89 14.75 0.62 -10.31
CA ASP A 89 15.48 1.80 -9.93
C ASP A 89 14.60 2.79 -9.12
N SER A 90 15.19 3.88 -8.63
CA SER A 90 14.44 4.87 -7.83
C SER A 90 13.32 5.56 -8.61
N HIS A 91 13.54 5.84 -9.90
CA HIS A 91 12.54 6.47 -10.77
C HIS A 91 11.39 5.51 -11.08
N GLU A 92 11.70 4.23 -11.28
CA GLU A 92 10.70 3.20 -11.51
C GLU A 92 9.82 2.98 -10.29
N ARG A 93 10.40 2.98 -9.07
CA ARG A 93 9.62 2.94 -7.82
C ARG A 93 8.67 4.12 -7.70
N VAL A 94 9.11 5.34 -8.05
CA VAL A 94 8.24 6.52 -8.08
C VAL A 94 7.10 6.34 -9.10
N ARG A 95 7.39 5.84 -10.31
CA ARG A 95 6.37 5.63 -11.34
C ARG A 95 5.32 4.60 -10.91
N VAL A 96 5.75 3.47 -10.36
CA VAL A 96 4.84 2.43 -9.84
C VAL A 96 4.01 2.97 -8.66
N ALA A 97 4.63 3.72 -7.75
CA ALA A 97 3.93 4.32 -6.63
C ALA A 97 2.84 5.29 -7.09
N ASN A 98 3.14 6.16 -8.05
CA ASN A 98 2.16 7.08 -8.63
C ASN A 98 1.03 6.36 -9.37
N HIS A 99 1.35 5.29 -10.11
CA HIS A 99 0.33 4.48 -10.78
C HIS A 99 -0.69 3.94 -9.78
N TYR A 100 -0.26 3.24 -8.73
CA TYR A 100 -1.20 2.69 -7.74
C TYR A 100 -1.90 3.75 -6.90
N ALA A 101 -1.25 4.86 -6.61
CA ALA A 101 -1.87 5.97 -5.88
C ALA A 101 -3.02 6.63 -6.65
N ALA A 102 -2.92 6.67 -7.99
CA ALA A 102 -3.95 7.22 -8.87
C ALA A 102 -5.16 6.29 -9.08
N LEU A 103 -5.02 5.00 -8.77
CA LEU A 103 -6.13 4.05 -8.90
C LEU A 103 -7.17 4.26 -7.79
N PRO A 104 -8.47 4.14 -8.11
CA PRO A 104 -9.51 4.23 -7.11
C PRO A 104 -9.35 3.09 -6.09
N PRO A 105 -9.43 3.39 -4.79
CA PRO A 105 -9.28 2.36 -3.76
C PRO A 105 -10.43 1.36 -3.85
N GLN A 106 -10.11 0.08 -3.87
CA GLN A 106 -11.07 -1.02 -3.97
C GLN A 106 -10.87 -2.01 -2.82
N ALA A 107 -11.98 -2.61 -2.35
CA ALA A 107 -11.94 -3.73 -1.43
C ALA A 107 -12.24 -5.03 -2.18
N LEU A 108 -11.58 -6.12 -1.77
CA LEU A 108 -11.80 -7.44 -2.38
C LEU A 108 -13.10 -8.12 -1.93
N SER A 109 -13.56 -7.87 -0.74
CA SER A 109 -14.86 -8.36 -0.24
C SER A 109 -15.24 -7.68 1.08
N PRO A 110 -16.51 -7.45 1.35
CA PRO A 110 -16.96 -7.08 2.68
C PRO A 110 -16.68 -8.24 3.65
N ALA A 111 -16.19 -7.92 4.82
CA ALA A 111 -16.05 -8.89 5.90
C ALA A 111 -17.43 -9.44 6.29
N THR A 112 -17.50 -10.70 6.72
CA THR A 112 -18.74 -11.33 7.20
C THR A 112 -19.27 -10.62 8.45
N GLU A 113 -20.60 -10.73 8.72
CA GLU A 113 -21.23 -10.12 9.90
C GLU A 113 -20.59 -10.55 11.23
N GLU A 114 -20.07 -11.78 11.33
CA GLU A 114 -19.33 -12.25 12.51
C GLU A 114 -18.04 -11.46 12.78
N ALA A 115 -17.33 -11.06 11.73
CA ALA A 115 -16.18 -10.18 11.85
C ALA A 115 -16.61 -8.76 12.33
N ILE A 116 -17.86 -8.38 12.10
CA ILE A 116 -18.43 -7.10 12.52
C ILE A 116 -18.67 -7.06 14.04
N ALA A 117 -19.18 -8.12 14.62
CA ALA A 117 -19.51 -8.20 16.05
C ALA A 117 -18.26 -8.19 16.96
N ALA A 118 -17.11 -8.63 16.46
CA ALA A 118 -15.86 -8.72 17.23
C ALA A 118 -15.05 -7.42 17.29
N ALA A 119 -15.58 -6.31 16.73
CA ALA A 119 -14.83 -5.08 16.59
C ALA A 119 -14.77 -4.25 17.87
N THR A 120 -13.61 -3.74 18.17
CA THR A 120 -13.37 -2.79 19.24
C THR A 120 -13.10 -1.38 18.69
N PRO A 121 -14.15 -0.63 18.30
CA PRO A 121 -13.96 0.76 17.85
C PRO A 121 -13.24 1.59 18.91
N GLY A 122 -13.47 1.30 20.21
CA GLY A 122 -12.85 2.02 21.31
C GLY A 122 -11.33 1.86 21.36
N LEU A 123 -10.81 0.64 21.16
CA LEU A 123 -9.35 0.42 21.14
C LEU A 123 -8.71 1.13 19.94
N TYR A 124 -9.33 1.04 18.76
CA TYR A 124 -8.84 1.76 17.59
C TYR A 124 -8.83 3.28 17.83
N ALA A 125 -9.93 3.83 18.35
CA ALA A 125 -10.07 5.25 18.60
C ALA A 125 -9.03 5.78 19.59
N SER A 126 -8.75 5.03 20.66
CA SER A 126 -7.80 5.46 21.70
C SER A 126 -6.33 5.31 21.32
N ALA A 127 -5.98 4.29 20.53
CA ALA A 127 -4.58 3.91 20.29
C ALA A 127 -4.07 4.21 18.87
N CYS A 128 -4.95 4.24 17.85
CA CYS A 128 -4.54 4.22 16.45
C CYS A 128 -5.01 5.44 15.65
N GLN A 129 -6.21 5.93 15.98
CA GLN A 129 -6.93 6.92 15.19
C GLN A 129 -6.18 8.24 15.03
N GLN A 130 -5.41 8.67 16.03
CA GLN A 130 -4.66 9.92 15.99
C GLN A 130 -3.72 10.01 14.78
N CYS A 131 -3.08 8.89 14.43
CA CYS A 131 -2.15 8.84 13.30
C CYS A 131 -2.81 8.28 12.03
N HIS A 132 -3.69 7.28 12.16
CA HIS A 132 -4.27 6.59 11.01
C HIS A 132 -5.65 7.11 10.60
N GLY A 133 -6.14 8.18 11.23
CA GLY A 133 -7.42 8.81 10.92
C GLY A 133 -8.64 8.03 11.43
N VAL A 134 -9.79 8.68 11.42
CA VAL A 134 -11.07 8.06 11.74
C VAL A 134 -11.31 6.88 10.80
N GLU A 135 -11.71 5.73 11.34
CA GLU A 135 -11.95 4.52 10.52
C GLU A 135 -10.76 4.09 9.64
N GLY A 136 -9.55 4.48 9.96
CA GLY A 136 -8.36 4.05 9.22
C GLY A 136 -8.21 4.64 7.82
N VAL A 137 -8.76 5.81 7.55
CA VAL A 137 -8.66 6.46 6.23
C VAL A 137 -7.27 7.02 5.94
N GLY A 138 -6.40 7.08 6.96
CA GLY A 138 -5.06 7.66 6.86
C GLY A 138 -5.05 9.15 7.17
N THR A 139 -3.85 9.67 7.43
CA THR A 139 -3.51 11.09 7.60
C THR A 139 -2.09 11.32 7.08
N VAL A 140 -1.58 12.54 7.19
CA VAL A 140 -0.16 12.85 6.91
C VAL A 140 0.82 12.08 7.83
N ASN A 141 0.33 11.63 9.00
CA ASN A 141 1.15 10.93 10.00
C ASN A 141 1.09 9.41 9.90
N GLY A 142 0.12 8.86 9.18
CA GLY A 142 -0.03 7.41 9.07
C GLY A 142 -0.84 6.97 7.84
N PRO A 143 -0.45 5.86 7.20
CA PRO A 143 -1.12 5.39 5.99
C PRO A 143 -2.55 4.90 6.27
N PRO A 144 -3.40 4.84 5.22
CA PRO A 144 -4.69 4.16 5.28
C PRO A 144 -4.55 2.69 5.68
N LEU A 145 -5.42 2.25 6.59
CA LEU A 145 -5.51 0.87 7.09
C LEU A 145 -6.82 0.19 6.69
N ASN A 146 -7.84 0.99 6.38
CA ASN A 146 -9.16 0.49 5.99
C ASN A 146 -9.09 -0.38 4.72
N ALA A 147 -9.96 -1.37 4.63
CA ALA A 147 -10.02 -2.32 3.52
C ALA A 147 -8.71 -3.05 3.19
N GLN A 148 -7.75 -3.08 4.11
CA GLN A 148 -6.59 -3.97 3.97
C GLN A 148 -6.96 -5.37 4.46
N PRO A 149 -6.42 -6.45 3.85
CA PRO A 149 -6.69 -7.81 4.30
C PRO A 149 -6.37 -7.98 5.79
N ALA A 150 -7.28 -8.61 6.55
CA ALA A 150 -7.10 -8.82 7.98
C ALA A 150 -5.85 -9.62 8.29
N PHE A 151 -5.54 -10.65 7.50
CA PHE A 151 -4.32 -11.44 7.64
C PHE A 151 -3.07 -10.57 7.48
N TYR A 152 -3.03 -9.74 6.43
CA TYR A 152 -1.93 -8.81 6.20
C TYR A 152 -1.75 -7.84 7.38
N LEU A 153 -2.82 -7.22 7.88
CA LEU A 153 -2.74 -6.30 9.03
C LEU A 153 -2.22 -7.02 10.29
N THR A 154 -2.73 -8.24 10.54
CA THR A 154 -2.27 -9.08 11.65
C THR A 154 -0.77 -9.35 11.54
N GLN A 155 -0.31 -9.77 10.36
CA GLN A 155 1.10 -10.06 10.11
C GLN A 155 1.97 -8.82 10.31
N GLN A 156 1.52 -7.63 9.86
CA GLN A 156 2.28 -6.41 10.03
C GLN A 156 2.45 -6.03 11.52
N LEU A 157 1.39 -6.13 12.31
CA LEU A 157 1.47 -5.88 13.75
C LEU A 157 2.40 -6.88 14.45
N GLN A 158 2.30 -8.16 14.11
CA GLN A 158 3.19 -9.20 14.63
C GLN A 158 4.65 -8.98 14.22
N ASP A 159 4.91 -8.60 12.98
CA ASP A 159 6.27 -8.32 12.50
C ASP A 159 6.92 -7.14 13.27
N TRP A 160 6.14 -6.14 13.68
CA TRP A 160 6.62 -5.11 14.61
C TRP A 160 6.84 -5.66 16.02
N GLN A 161 5.93 -6.47 16.56
CA GLN A 161 6.08 -7.04 17.91
C GLN A 161 7.41 -7.78 18.10
N VAL A 162 7.84 -8.51 17.07
CA VAL A 162 9.09 -9.26 17.09
C VAL A 162 10.27 -8.54 16.44
N SER A 163 10.12 -7.24 16.17
CA SER A 163 11.17 -6.39 15.53
C SER A 163 11.65 -6.88 14.17
N LYS A 164 10.87 -7.71 13.47
CA LYS A 164 11.11 -8.11 12.07
C LYS A 164 10.83 -6.96 11.11
N ARG A 165 9.87 -6.09 11.44
CA ARG A 165 9.61 -4.83 10.76
C ARG A 165 10.12 -3.67 11.62
N ARG A 166 11.00 -2.81 11.07
CA ARG A 166 11.68 -1.71 11.78
C ARG A 166 11.78 -0.43 10.96
N ASN A 167 10.91 -0.28 9.98
CA ASN A 167 10.96 0.81 9.01
C ASN A 167 10.09 2.02 9.39
N ASP A 168 9.67 2.10 10.64
CA ASP A 168 8.93 3.24 11.18
C ASP A 168 9.88 4.23 11.88
N GLY A 169 9.75 5.51 11.57
CA GLY A 169 10.51 6.56 12.23
C GLY A 169 10.20 6.61 13.72
N ASN A 170 11.24 6.80 14.55
CA ASN A 170 11.13 6.89 16.01
C ASN A 170 10.52 5.66 16.70
N HIS A 171 10.39 4.53 15.99
CA HIS A 171 9.83 3.27 16.51
C HIS A 171 8.41 3.42 17.09
N VAL A 172 7.59 4.27 16.50
CA VAL A 172 6.21 4.52 16.97
C VAL A 172 5.38 3.26 16.86
N MET A 173 5.34 2.64 15.65
CA MET A 173 4.56 1.42 15.43
C MET A 173 5.11 0.22 16.19
N LEU A 174 6.44 0.12 16.34
CA LEU A 174 7.07 -0.91 17.17
C LEU A 174 6.54 -0.83 18.61
N LYS A 175 6.60 0.35 19.22
CA LYS A 175 6.13 0.57 20.60
C LYS A 175 4.63 0.29 20.75
N MET A 176 3.83 0.76 19.78
CA MET A 176 2.38 0.53 19.80
C MET A 176 2.02 -0.95 19.64
N ALA A 177 2.65 -1.64 18.69
CA ALA A 177 2.37 -3.06 18.46
C ALA A 177 2.75 -3.94 19.66
N GLN A 178 3.87 -3.63 20.33
CA GLN A 178 4.32 -4.39 21.52
C GLN A 178 3.38 -4.28 22.72
N GLN A 179 2.50 -3.29 22.78
CA GLN A 179 1.51 -3.15 23.84
C GLN A 179 0.23 -3.97 23.58
N LEU A 180 0.03 -4.45 22.34
CA LEU A 180 -1.17 -5.16 21.95
C LEU A 180 -1.08 -6.65 22.33
N LYS A 181 -2.16 -7.17 22.91
CA LYS A 181 -2.35 -8.61 23.12
C LYS A 181 -2.72 -9.31 21.81
N PRO A 182 -2.47 -10.60 21.66
CA PRO A 182 -2.82 -11.34 20.44
C PRO A 182 -4.29 -11.20 20.00
N ALA A 183 -5.21 -11.18 20.97
CA ALA A 183 -6.64 -10.99 20.69
C ALA A 183 -6.94 -9.57 20.15
N GLU A 184 -6.27 -8.54 20.67
CA GLU A 184 -6.41 -7.14 20.23
C GLU A 184 -5.86 -6.94 18.83
N VAL A 185 -4.71 -7.55 18.50
CA VAL A 185 -4.16 -7.56 17.14
C VAL A 185 -5.18 -8.13 16.15
N ARG A 186 -5.77 -9.30 16.47
CA ARG A 186 -6.79 -9.91 15.62
C ARG A 186 -8.03 -9.05 15.47
N GLN A 187 -8.55 -8.50 16.56
CA GLN A 187 -9.74 -7.65 16.56
C GLN A 187 -9.55 -6.38 15.75
N LEU A 188 -8.43 -5.67 15.94
CA LEU A 188 -8.09 -4.47 15.16
C LEU A 188 -7.98 -4.79 13.66
N SER A 189 -7.34 -5.89 13.31
CA SER A 189 -7.17 -6.30 11.92
C SER A 189 -8.52 -6.63 11.25
N LEU A 190 -9.39 -7.35 11.93
CA LEU A 190 -10.75 -7.64 11.46
C LEU A 190 -11.61 -6.37 11.38
N TYR A 191 -11.49 -5.47 12.33
CA TYR A 191 -12.20 -4.18 12.32
C TYR A 191 -11.83 -3.36 11.08
N LEU A 192 -10.55 -3.16 10.82
CA LEU A 192 -10.06 -2.33 9.73
C LEU A 192 -10.33 -2.96 8.34
N ALA A 193 -10.22 -4.27 8.23
CA ALA A 193 -10.42 -4.96 6.95
C ALA A 193 -11.84 -4.79 6.38
N ARG A 194 -12.85 -4.61 7.23
CA ARG A 194 -14.25 -4.46 6.81
C ARG A 194 -14.68 -3.04 6.51
N ILE A 195 -13.92 -2.03 6.98
CA ILE A 195 -14.24 -0.65 6.68
C ILE A 195 -13.99 -0.41 5.19
N PRO A 196 -14.99 0.08 4.44
CA PRO A 196 -14.81 0.32 3.01
C PRO A 196 -13.63 1.25 2.74
N PRO A 197 -12.89 1.03 1.64
CA PRO A 197 -11.82 1.94 1.26
C PRO A 197 -12.40 3.31 0.90
N ARG A 198 -11.72 4.36 1.33
CA ARG A 198 -12.08 5.75 1.03
C ARG A 198 -10.83 6.47 0.53
N PRO A 199 -10.99 7.49 -0.31
CA PRO A 199 -9.88 8.38 -0.65
C PRO A 199 -9.26 8.97 0.63
N VAL A 200 -7.94 9.09 0.65
CA VAL A 200 -7.23 9.78 1.74
C VAL A 200 -7.70 11.24 1.75
N PRO A 201 -8.15 11.80 2.88
CA PRO A 201 -8.46 13.22 2.95
C PRO A 201 -7.20 14.01 2.55
N LEU A 202 -7.33 14.86 1.55
CA LEU A 202 -6.32 15.87 1.27
C LEU A 202 -6.52 16.95 2.32
N ASP A 203 -5.70 16.95 3.36
CA ASP A 203 -5.67 18.03 4.33
C ASP A 203 -5.35 19.32 3.57
N ARG A 204 -6.29 20.26 3.61
CA ARG A 204 -6.17 21.59 3.00
C ARG A 204 -5.31 22.48 3.88
#